data_5a819d3f8cba7a4a1da8439e604d27a9
#
_entry.id   5a819d3f8cba7a4a1da8439e604d27a9
#
_cell.length_a   1.000
_cell.length_b   1.000
_cell.length_c   1.000
_cell.angle_alpha   90.00
_cell.angle_beta   90.00
_cell.angle_gamma   90.00
#
_symmetry.space_group_name_H-M   'P 1'
#
loop_
_entity.id
_entity.type
_entity.pdbx_description
1 polymer ?
#
loop_
_entity_poly.entity_id
_entity_poly.type
_entity_poly.pdbx_seq_one_letter_code
_entity_poly.pdbx_strand_id
1 'polypeptide(L)'
;MIPASQVEKFLSALFYTIVVSISAYISLFFLVDLAFVSYLKSFGTYTTTEILPSGEKVTRENLTYFFELKKWDFLHYFYFLPILLNGIFLLGSIAYQNYQYIKTAITMIVYVAIWMITFVYVMKLTTNNTIGLENGNYFQDEVHVFQLFFGIGIILSLIFLSLAFLKLKEKEV
;
A
#
# COMPACT_ATOMS: atom_id res chain seq x y z
N MET A 1 -31.05 25.95 -6.80
CA MET A 1 -29.95 25.12 -6.32
C MET A 1 -28.65 25.76 -6.80
N ILE A 2 -27.72 26.09 -5.89
CA ILE A 2 -26.41 26.66 -6.24
C ILE A 2 -25.57 25.47 -6.73
N PRO A 3 -24.99 25.52 -7.95
CA PRO A 3 -24.16 24.43 -8.43
C PRO A 3 -22.94 24.25 -7.50
N ALA A 4 -22.67 23.03 -7.08
CA ALA A 4 -21.54 22.71 -6.23
C ALA A 4 -20.23 23.15 -6.92
N SER A 5 -19.33 23.75 -6.15
CA SER A 5 -18.04 24.19 -6.68
C SER A 5 -17.20 22.97 -7.12
N GLN A 6 -16.25 23.18 -8.05
CA GLN A 6 -15.35 22.10 -8.51
C GLN A 6 -14.57 21.48 -7.34
N VAL A 7 -14.20 22.31 -6.36
CA VAL A 7 -13.52 21.87 -5.14
C VAL A 7 -14.42 20.96 -4.30
N GLU A 8 -15.69 21.29 -4.14
CA GLU A 8 -16.66 20.48 -3.38
C GLU A 8 -16.88 19.11 -4.05
N LYS A 9 -17.02 19.08 -5.39
CA LYS A 9 -17.15 17.84 -6.14
C LYS A 9 -15.90 16.95 -5.99
N PHE A 10 -14.72 17.55 -6.07
CA PHE A 10 -13.45 16.82 -5.91
C PHE A 10 -13.27 16.32 -4.49
N LEU A 11 -13.54 17.15 -3.47
CA LEU A 11 -13.45 16.74 -2.07
C LEU A 11 -14.45 15.65 -1.71
N SER A 12 -15.68 15.72 -2.22
CA SER A 12 -16.64 14.64 -2.01
C SER A 12 -16.22 13.33 -2.69
N ALA A 13 -15.71 13.38 -3.91
CA ALA A 13 -15.15 12.20 -4.59
C ALA A 13 -13.98 11.60 -3.80
N LEU A 14 -13.07 12.43 -3.30
CA LEU A 14 -11.95 12.03 -2.44
C LEU A 14 -12.45 11.38 -1.13
N PHE A 15 -13.42 11.97 -0.49
CA PHE A 15 -14.00 11.44 0.74
C PHE A 15 -14.59 10.04 0.51
N TYR A 16 -15.42 9.87 -0.52
CA TYR A 16 -16.02 8.58 -0.82
C TYR A 16 -14.98 7.54 -1.24
N THR A 17 -14.02 7.90 -2.08
CA THR A 17 -13.00 6.94 -2.56
C THR A 17 -11.99 6.56 -1.48
N ILE A 18 -11.57 7.48 -0.63
CA ILE A 18 -10.58 7.20 0.41
C ILE A 18 -11.25 6.67 1.67
N VAL A 19 -12.16 7.45 2.29
CA VAL A 19 -12.68 7.12 3.61
C VAL A 19 -13.64 5.95 3.56
N VAL A 20 -14.63 5.98 2.65
CA VAL A 20 -15.65 4.94 2.57
C VAL A 20 -15.05 3.63 2.03
N SER A 21 -14.20 3.70 1.00
CA SER A 21 -13.57 2.52 0.41
C SER A 21 -12.64 1.83 1.41
N ILE A 22 -11.77 2.58 2.09
CA ILE A 22 -10.85 1.99 3.08
C ILE A 22 -11.63 1.40 4.25
N SER A 23 -12.64 2.10 4.78
CA SER A 23 -13.47 1.60 5.88
C SER A 23 -14.20 0.31 5.49
N ALA A 24 -14.78 0.26 4.30
CA ALA A 24 -15.45 -0.94 3.78
C ALA A 24 -14.47 -2.10 3.61
N TYR A 25 -13.27 -1.83 3.08
CA TYR A 25 -12.23 -2.85 2.90
C TYR A 25 -11.75 -3.43 4.23
N ILE A 26 -11.45 -2.57 5.21
CA ILE A 26 -11.02 -3.01 6.55
C ILE A 26 -12.12 -3.84 7.23
N SER A 27 -13.39 -3.40 7.14
CA SER A 27 -14.51 -4.12 7.73
C SER A 27 -14.73 -5.50 7.08
N LEU A 28 -14.67 -5.58 5.74
CA LEU A 28 -14.74 -6.84 5.02
C LEU A 28 -13.58 -7.76 5.35
N PHE A 29 -12.36 -7.23 5.38
CA PHE A 29 -11.16 -8.00 5.71
C PHE A 29 -11.25 -8.56 7.12
N PHE A 30 -11.70 -7.76 8.09
CA PHE A 30 -11.93 -8.21 9.47
C PHE A 30 -12.93 -9.37 9.55
N LEU A 31 -14.05 -9.28 8.84
CA LEU A 31 -15.06 -10.34 8.81
C LEU A 31 -14.52 -11.63 8.17
N VAL A 32 -13.78 -11.49 7.07
CA VAL A 32 -13.16 -12.65 6.38
C VAL A 32 -12.09 -13.30 7.27
N ASP A 33 -11.22 -12.50 7.90
CA ASP A 33 -10.18 -12.99 8.81
C ASP A 33 -10.81 -13.75 9.99
N LEU A 34 -11.84 -13.17 10.61
CA LEU A 34 -12.56 -13.79 11.71
C LEU A 34 -13.21 -15.12 11.29
N ALA A 35 -13.90 -15.14 10.16
CA ALA A 35 -14.55 -16.36 9.66
C ALA A 35 -13.53 -17.43 9.27
N PHE A 36 -12.44 -17.05 8.57
CA PHE A 36 -11.43 -17.96 8.08
C PHE A 36 -10.60 -18.58 9.21
N VAL A 37 -10.11 -17.75 10.14
CA VAL A 37 -9.33 -18.22 11.28
C VAL A 37 -10.18 -19.08 12.22
N SER A 38 -11.45 -18.69 12.47
CA SER A 38 -12.38 -19.50 13.27
C SER A 38 -12.65 -20.85 12.60
N TYR A 39 -12.82 -20.87 11.28
CA TYR A 39 -13.01 -22.11 10.53
C TYR A 39 -11.78 -23.01 10.62
N LEU A 40 -10.55 -22.46 10.45
CA LEU A 40 -9.33 -23.24 10.57
C LEU A 40 -9.11 -23.77 12.01
N LYS A 41 -9.40 -22.97 13.03
CA LYS A 41 -9.32 -23.40 14.44
C LYS A 41 -10.29 -24.55 14.76
N SER A 42 -11.39 -24.69 14.03
CA SER A 42 -12.32 -25.80 14.23
C SER A 42 -11.75 -27.16 13.82
N PHE A 43 -10.72 -27.22 12.97
CA PHE A 43 -10.06 -28.46 12.52
C PHE A 43 -8.93 -28.90 13.46
N GLY A 44 -8.47 -28.09 14.38
CA GLY A 44 -7.42 -28.43 15.35
C GLY A 44 -6.60 -27.23 15.82
N THR A 45 -5.87 -27.43 16.90
CA THR A 45 -4.91 -26.44 17.39
C THR A 45 -3.56 -26.61 16.68
N TYR A 46 -3.20 -25.62 15.89
CA TYR A 46 -1.89 -25.58 15.21
C TYR A 46 -0.88 -24.90 16.14
N THR A 47 -0.20 -25.70 16.98
CA THR A 47 0.82 -25.21 17.90
C THR A 47 2.19 -25.71 17.51
N THR A 48 3.17 -24.82 17.44
CA THR A 48 4.60 -25.18 17.38
C THR A 48 5.25 -24.99 18.72
N THR A 49 6.01 -26.02 19.17
CA THR A 49 6.80 -25.94 20.38
C THR A 49 8.24 -25.62 20.01
N GLU A 50 8.68 -24.40 20.34
CA GLU A 50 10.08 -23.99 20.19
C GLU A 50 10.80 -24.16 21.53
N ILE A 51 12.02 -24.74 21.48
CA ILE A 51 12.91 -24.82 22.64
C ILE A 51 13.86 -23.63 22.55
N LEU A 52 13.72 -22.69 23.49
CA LEU A 52 14.65 -21.56 23.59
C LEU A 52 16.06 -22.05 23.97
N PRO A 53 17.10 -21.25 23.68
CA PRO A 53 18.48 -21.57 24.12
C PRO A 53 18.63 -21.74 25.64
N SER A 54 17.67 -21.22 26.40
CA SER A 54 17.57 -21.43 27.87
C SER A 54 17.05 -22.82 28.31
N GLY A 55 16.64 -23.68 27.33
CA GLY A 55 16.02 -24.97 27.60
C GLY A 55 14.51 -24.91 27.92
N GLU A 56 13.92 -23.74 27.91
CA GLU A 56 12.49 -23.52 28.16
C GLU A 56 11.67 -23.83 26.91
N LYS A 57 10.59 -24.62 27.09
CA LYS A 57 9.67 -24.96 25.96
C LYS A 57 8.59 -23.90 25.90
N VAL A 58 8.59 -23.12 24.84
CA VAL A 58 7.53 -22.15 24.55
C VAL A 58 6.63 -22.70 23.44
N THR A 59 5.36 -22.90 23.77
CA THR A 59 4.34 -23.31 22.81
C THR A 59 3.71 -22.06 22.21
N ARG A 60 3.86 -21.86 20.92
CA ARG A 60 3.23 -20.75 20.18
C ARG A 60 2.07 -21.26 19.36
N GLU A 61 0.95 -20.57 19.43
CA GLU A 61 -0.19 -20.80 18.56
C GLU A 61 0.10 -20.17 17.17
N ASN A 62 0.09 -20.99 16.12
CA ASN A 62 0.44 -20.54 14.76
C ASN A 62 -0.74 -19.88 14.02
N LEU A 63 -1.96 -20.04 14.54
CA LEU A 63 -3.18 -19.47 13.98
C LEU A 63 -3.69 -18.38 14.92
N THR A 64 -3.28 -17.14 14.64
CA THR A 64 -3.77 -15.92 15.31
C THR A 64 -4.54 -15.07 14.32
N TYR A 65 -5.52 -14.32 14.82
CA TYR A 65 -6.21 -13.32 13.97
C TYR A 65 -5.24 -12.24 13.55
N PHE A 66 -5.38 -11.76 12.31
CA PHE A 66 -4.48 -10.75 11.75
C PHE A 66 -4.37 -9.50 12.64
N PHE A 67 -5.49 -9.06 13.23
CA PHE A 67 -5.51 -7.88 14.09
C PHE A 67 -4.96 -8.12 15.51
N GLU A 68 -4.77 -9.38 15.90
CA GLU A 68 -4.11 -9.78 17.17
C GLU A 68 -2.60 -9.99 16.98
N LEU A 69 -2.12 -10.09 15.74
CA LEU A 69 -0.70 -10.18 15.45
C LEU A 69 0.03 -9.00 16.08
N LYS A 70 1.07 -9.30 16.83
CA LYS A 70 1.97 -8.29 17.38
C LYS A 70 2.37 -7.35 16.26
N LYS A 71 2.09 -6.05 16.42
CA LYS A 71 2.27 -5.02 15.39
C LYS A 71 3.60 -5.22 14.67
N TRP A 72 3.54 -5.37 13.37
CA TRP A 72 4.74 -5.26 12.54
C TRP A 72 5.21 -3.83 12.67
N ASP A 73 6.39 -3.61 13.22
CA ASP A 73 6.92 -2.27 13.49
C ASP A 73 7.00 -1.40 12.23
N PHE A 74 7.01 -2.04 11.05
CA PHE A 74 7.08 -1.38 9.75
C PHE A 74 5.72 -1.10 9.09
N LEU A 75 4.60 -1.59 9.64
CA LEU A 75 3.28 -1.49 8.98
C LEU A 75 2.84 -0.03 8.76
N HIS A 76 3.20 0.86 9.67
CA HIS A 76 2.84 2.28 9.57
C HIS A 76 3.48 2.98 8.37
N TYR A 77 4.62 2.50 7.86
CA TYR A 77 5.25 3.05 6.65
C TYR A 77 4.48 2.74 5.36
N PHE A 78 3.52 1.84 5.38
CA PHE A 78 2.70 1.47 4.22
C PHE A 78 1.35 2.19 4.16
N TYR A 79 1.02 3.06 5.12
CA TYR A 79 -0.27 3.80 5.14
C TYR A 79 -0.46 4.73 3.95
N PHE A 80 0.58 5.09 3.21
CA PHE A 80 0.44 5.85 1.97
C PHE A 80 -0.13 5.03 0.81
N LEU A 81 0.00 3.70 0.80
CA LEU A 81 -0.41 2.85 -0.32
C LEU A 81 -1.90 2.99 -0.69
N PRO A 82 -2.85 2.93 0.26
CA PRO A 82 -4.26 3.14 -0.07
C PRO A 82 -4.52 4.52 -0.68
N ILE A 83 -3.85 5.56 -0.20
CA ILE A 83 -4.01 6.93 -0.71
C ILE A 83 -3.44 7.04 -2.12
N LEU A 84 -2.25 6.47 -2.35
CA LEU A 84 -1.61 6.42 -3.66
C LEU A 84 -2.46 5.69 -4.69
N LEU A 85 -2.95 4.49 -4.35
CA LEU A 85 -3.81 3.70 -5.24
C LEU A 85 -5.09 4.44 -5.59
N ASN A 86 -5.77 5.02 -4.59
CA ASN A 86 -6.96 5.82 -4.84
C ASN A 86 -6.67 7.02 -5.73
N GLY A 87 -5.54 7.73 -5.53
CA GLY A 87 -5.11 8.83 -6.40
C GLY A 87 -4.91 8.41 -7.85
N ILE A 88 -4.26 7.27 -8.09
CA ILE A 88 -4.02 6.71 -9.44
C ILE A 88 -5.36 6.33 -10.10
N PHE A 89 -6.24 5.63 -9.39
CA PHE A 89 -7.54 5.23 -9.94
C PHE A 89 -8.48 6.42 -10.17
N LEU A 90 -8.44 7.43 -9.30
CA LEU A 90 -9.18 8.67 -9.50
C LEU A 90 -8.70 9.41 -10.76
N LEU A 91 -7.39 9.58 -10.93
CA LEU A 91 -6.82 10.17 -12.13
C LEU A 91 -7.21 9.39 -13.39
N GLY A 92 -7.12 8.06 -13.34
CA GLY A 92 -7.49 7.19 -14.43
C GLY A 92 -8.97 7.26 -14.79
N SER A 93 -9.85 7.39 -13.80
CA SER A 93 -11.30 7.54 -14.04
C SER A 93 -11.65 8.86 -14.74
N ILE A 94 -10.88 9.90 -14.48
CA ILE A 94 -11.05 11.21 -15.14
C ILE A 94 -10.40 11.21 -16.52
N ALA A 95 -9.23 10.57 -16.67
CA ALA A 95 -8.44 10.59 -17.90
C ALA A 95 -9.04 9.70 -19.02
N TYR A 96 -9.57 8.53 -18.65
CA TYR A 96 -10.11 7.57 -19.61
C TYR A 96 -11.65 7.64 -19.67
N GLN A 97 -12.22 7.70 -20.87
CA GLN A 97 -13.67 7.74 -21.07
C GLN A 97 -14.31 6.35 -21.04
N ASN A 98 -13.62 5.33 -21.63
CA ASN A 98 -14.12 3.96 -21.72
C ASN A 98 -13.13 2.99 -21.09
N TYR A 99 -13.65 1.96 -20.40
CA TYR A 99 -12.85 0.92 -19.71
C TYR A 99 -11.82 1.50 -18.72
N GLN A 100 -12.24 2.51 -17.97
CA GLN A 100 -11.41 3.32 -17.08
C GLN A 100 -10.53 2.48 -16.16
N TYR A 101 -11.11 1.51 -15.44
CA TYR A 101 -10.39 0.68 -14.47
C TYR A 101 -9.34 -0.22 -15.14
N ILE A 102 -9.69 -0.85 -16.27
CA ILE A 102 -8.79 -1.75 -16.98
C ILE A 102 -7.60 -0.97 -17.56
N LYS A 103 -7.87 0.16 -18.22
CA LYS A 103 -6.83 1.02 -18.78
C LYS A 103 -5.90 1.58 -17.69
N THR A 104 -6.47 2.02 -16.58
CA THR A 104 -5.68 2.51 -15.43
C THR A 104 -4.83 1.41 -14.84
N ALA A 105 -5.38 0.20 -14.65
CA ALA A 105 -4.63 -0.94 -14.13
C ALA A 105 -3.47 -1.33 -15.06
N ILE A 106 -3.70 -1.40 -16.37
CA ILE A 106 -2.65 -1.69 -17.35
C ILE A 106 -1.56 -0.61 -17.33
N THR A 107 -1.97 0.68 -17.34
CA THR A 107 -1.03 1.80 -17.28
C THR A 107 -0.19 1.75 -15.99
N MET A 108 -0.80 1.41 -14.85
CA MET A 108 -0.12 1.25 -13.58
C MET A 108 0.89 0.10 -13.63
N ILE A 109 0.51 -1.06 -14.17
CA ILE A 109 1.41 -2.21 -14.30
C ILE A 109 2.62 -1.86 -15.16
N VAL A 110 2.40 -1.21 -16.31
CA VAL A 110 3.48 -0.77 -17.20
C VAL A 110 4.40 0.24 -16.49
N TYR A 111 3.83 1.20 -15.76
CA TYR A 111 4.59 2.18 -15.00
C TYR A 111 5.46 1.53 -13.91
N VAL A 112 4.89 0.62 -13.14
CA VAL A 112 5.63 -0.13 -12.10
C VAL A 112 6.74 -0.98 -12.73
N ALA A 113 6.47 -1.64 -13.86
CA ALA A 113 7.48 -2.41 -14.57
C ALA A 113 8.66 -1.56 -15.04
N ILE A 114 8.39 -0.38 -15.64
CA ILE A 114 9.43 0.57 -16.05
C ILE A 114 10.24 1.04 -14.84
N TRP A 115 9.57 1.33 -13.72
CA TRP A 115 10.22 1.76 -12.48
C TRP A 115 11.14 0.69 -11.92
N MET A 116 10.69 -0.56 -11.89
CA MET A 116 11.49 -1.72 -11.44
C MET A 116 12.72 -1.91 -12.31
N ILE A 117 12.57 -1.86 -13.64
CA ILE A 117 13.69 -1.99 -14.58
C ILE A 117 14.71 -0.85 -14.37
N THR A 118 14.21 0.38 -14.25
CA THR A 118 15.07 1.56 -14.02
C THR A 118 15.80 1.45 -12.69
N PHE A 119 15.11 1.02 -11.63
CA PHE A 119 15.70 0.83 -10.31
C PHE A 119 16.82 -0.22 -10.34
N VAL A 120 16.57 -1.38 -10.94
CA VAL A 120 17.59 -2.43 -11.09
C VAL A 120 18.79 -1.93 -11.90
N TYR A 121 18.54 -1.17 -12.97
CA TYR A 121 19.60 -0.61 -13.80
C TYR A 121 20.46 0.41 -13.03
N VAL A 122 19.84 1.32 -12.29
CA VAL A 122 20.53 2.32 -11.45
C VAL A 122 21.32 1.63 -10.35
N MET A 123 20.75 0.64 -9.66
CA MET A 123 21.45 -0.13 -8.65
C MET A 123 22.68 -0.84 -9.23
N LYS A 124 22.55 -1.42 -10.41
CA LYS A 124 23.66 -2.10 -11.11
C LYS A 124 24.80 -1.12 -11.45
N LEU A 125 24.46 0.10 -11.89
CA LEU A 125 25.46 1.14 -12.19
C LEU A 125 26.17 1.66 -10.94
N THR A 126 25.43 1.81 -9.83
CA THR A 126 25.95 2.40 -8.60
C THR A 126 26.83 1.43 -7.81
N THR A 127 26.55 0.14 -7.89
CA THR A 127 27.25 -0.91 -7.12
C THR A 127 28.33 -1.65 -7.91
N ASN A 128 28.69 -1.22 -9.11
CA ASN A 128 29.70 -1.89 -9.95
C ASN A 128 29.50 -3.42 -10.04
N ASN A 129 28.26 -3.90 -10.13
CA ASN A 129 27.85 -5.31 -10.07
C ASN A 129 28.13 -6.04 -8.73
N THR A 130 28.60 -5.38 -7.71
CA THR A 130 28.76 -5.95 -6.37
C THR A 130 27.60 -5.48 -5.49
N ILE A 131 26.67 -6.38 -5.19
CA ILE A 131 25.61 -6.15 -4.20
C ILE A 131 26.24 -6.48 -2.84
N GLY A 132 27.16 -5.61 -2.39
CA GLY A 132 27.71 -5.64 -1.04
C GLY A 132 27.26 -4.36 -0.34
N LEU A 133 26.34 -4.45 0.58
CA LEU A 133 26.06 -3.38 1.53
C LEU A 133 27.24 -3.31 2.48
N GLU A 134 28.23 -2.48 2.15
CA GLU A 134 29.39 -2.25 3.01
C GLU A 134 29.00 -1.54 4.31
N ASN A 135 29.65 -1.94 5.41
CA ASN A 135 29.42 -1.41 6.75
C ASN A 135 29.54 0.11 6.79
N GLY A 136 28.47 0.80 7.17
CA GLY A 136 28.45 2.25 7.40
C GLY A 136 27.51 3.07 6.52
N ASN A 137 26.78 2.46 5.60
CA ASN A 137 25.86 3.18 4.72
C ASN A 137 24.47 3.38 5.36
N TYR A 138 23.87 4.56 5.13
CA TYR A 138 22.52 4.95 5.55
C TYR A 138 21.44 3.89 5.21
N PHE A 139 21.64 3.11 4.15
CA PHE A 139 20.73 2.07 3.67
C PHE A 139 20.87 0.72 4.39
N GLN A 140 21.76 0.59 5.37
CA GLN A 140 21.86 -0.64 6.18
C GLN A 140 20.78 -0.73 7.25
N ASP A 141 20.28 0.41 7.71
CA ASP A 141 19.19 0.45 8.67
C ASP A 141 17.86 0.30 7.92
N GLU A 142 17.17 -0.83 8.14
CA GLU A 142 15.86 -1.11 7.54
C GLU A 142 14.87 0.02 7.79
N VAL A 143 14.93 0.65 8.95
CA VAL A 143 14.05 1.76 9.33
C VAL A 143 14.22 2.96 8.39
N HIS A 144 15.47 3.32 8.06
CA HIS A 144 15.73 4.44 7.15
C HIS A 144 15.24 4.18 5.73
N VAL A 145 15.37 2.94 5.26
CA VAL A 145 14.85 2.53 3.95
C VAL A 145 13.32 2.67 3.91
N PHE A 146 12.61 2.18 4.94
CA PHE A 146 11.17 2.32 5.01
C PHE A 146 10.70 3.77 5.15
N GLN A 147 11.41 4.61 5.90
CA GLN A 147 11.13 6.05 5.98
C GLN A 147 11.25 6.74 4.62
N LEU A 148 12.28 6.40 3.85
CA LEU A 148 12.48 6.94 2.51
C LEU A 148 11.35 6.51 1.56
N PHE A 149 10.96 5.23 1.59
CA PHE A 149 9.82 4.73 0.80
C PHE A 149 8.52 5.44 1.18
N PHE A 150 8.27 5.65 2.45
CA PHE A 150 7.12 6.38 2.95
C PHE A 150 7.10 7.83 2.45
N GLY A 151 8.23 8.53 2.54
CA GLY A 151 8.37 9.91 2.05
C GLY A 151 8.11 10.03 0.54
N ILE A 152 8.73 9.17 -0.26
CA ILE A 152 8.50 9.12 -1.71
C ILE A 152 7.03 8.77 -2.01
N GLY A 153 6.45 7.83 -1.29
CA GLY A 153 5.06 7.41 -1.45
C GLY A 153 4.07 8.55 -1.20
N ILE A 154 4.28 9.37 -0.16
CA ILE A 154 3.46 10.55 0.11
C ILE A 154 3.58 11.58 -1.01
N ILE A 155 4.80 11.88 -1.46
CA ILE A 155 5.03 12.86 -2.54
C ILE A 155 4.31 12.40 -3.81
N LEU A 156 4.45 11.13 -4.19
CA LEU A 156 3.75 10.57 -5.35
C LEU A 156 2.23 10.66 -5.19
N SER A 157 1.70 10.36 -4.02
CA SER A 157 0.26 10.45 -3.74
C SER A 157 -0.25 11.88 -3.96
N LEU A 158 0.48 12.87 -3.47
CA LEU A 158 0.12 14.29 -3.65
C LEU A 158 0.19 14.71 -5.12
N ILE A 159 1.19 14.23 -5.88
CA ILE A 159 1.30 14.51 -7.32
C ILE A 159 0.10 13.93 -8.07
N PHE A 160 -0.26 12.65 -7.84
CA PHE A 160 -1.40 12.03 -8.51
C PHE A 160 -2.73 12.71 -8.18
N LEU A 161 -2.95 13.08 -6.91
CA LEU A 161 -4.15 13.81 -6.50
C LEU A 161 -4.22 15.22 -7.13
N SER A 162 -3.08 15.92 -7.21
CA SER A 162 -3.01 17.23 -7.86
C SER A 162 -3.29 17.14 -9.36
N LEU A 163 -2.73 16.13 -10.03
CA LEU A 163 -3.00 15.87 -11.45
C LEU A 163 -4.46 15.51 -11.70
N ALA A 164 -5.08 14.71 -10.81
CA ALA A 164 -6.50 14.38 -10.89
C ALA A 164 -7.36 15.64 -10.78
N PHE A 165 -7.03 16.54 -9.84
CA PHE A 165 -7.74 17.81 -9.69
C PHE A 165 -7.62 18.71 -10.92
N LEU A 166 -6.39 18.87 -11.46
CA LEU A 166 -6.16 19.67 -12.67
C LEU A 166 -6.93 19.12 -13.87
N LYS A 167 -6.91 17.80 -14.04
CA LYS A 167 -7.62 17.14 -15.14
C LYS A 167 -9.14 17.26 -15.03
N LEU A 168 -9.68 17.22 -13.79
CA LEU A 168 -11.09 17.49 -13.55
C LEU A 168 -11.46 18.91 -13.99
N LYS A 169 -10.64 19.89 -13.62
CA LYS A 169 -10.83 21.30 -14.00
C LYS A 169 -10.81 21.52 -15.51
N GLU A 170 -9.91 20.85 -16.24
CA GLU A 170 -9.87 20.93 -17.70
C GLU A 170 -11.13 20.36 -18.38
N LYS A 171 -11.77 19.37 -17.78
CA LYS A 171 -12.93 18.67 -18.39
C LYS A 171 -14.25 19.42 -18.21
N GLU A 172 -14.31 20.37 -17.27
CA GLU A 172 -15.51 21.18 -16.98
C GLU A 172 -15.48 22.57 -17.66
N VAL A 173 -14.40 22.92 -18.37
CA VAL A 173 -14.30 24.10 -19.24
C VAL A 173 -14.68 23.74 -20.65
#